data_3e20105c1cc1f14cb18969f6d5ed5afb
#
_entry.id   3e20105c1cc1f14cb18969f6d5ed5afb
#
_cell.length_a   1.000
_cell.length_b   1.000
_cell.length_c   1.000
_cell.angle_alpha   90.00
_cell.angle_beta   90.00
_cell.angle_gamma   90.00
#
_symmetry.space_group_name_H-M   'P 1'
#
loop_
_entity.id
_entity.type
_entity.pdbx_description
1 polymer ?
#
loop_
_entity_poly.entity_id
_entity_poly.type
_entity_poly.pdbx_seq_one_letter_code
_entity_poly.pdbx_strand_id
1 'polypeptide(L)' 'MSREKLGMRDVLEQLNEMFPDQGALNQKEVARFLGVNRTTVYRRGIRFSPVTRRVTKMDLARQICL' A
#
# COMPACT_ATOMS: atom_id res chain seq x y z
N MET A 1 2.65 -20.05 14.53
CA MET A 1 2.45 -19.41 14.14
C MET A 1 2.08 -18.99 13.17
N SER A 2 1.57 -18.87 12.98
CA SER A 2 1.22 -18.59 12.13
C SER A 2 1.13 -17.71 11.56
N ARG A 3 1.28 -17.24 11.32
CA ARG A 3 1.01 -16.45 10.71
C ARG A 3 1.17 -16.20 9.57
N GLU A 4 1.07 -16.30 9.21
CA GLU A 4 0.98 -16.38 7.92
C GLU A 4 0.62 -15.17 7.29
N LYS A 5 -0.11 -14.36 7.90
CA LYS A 5 -0.45 -13.05 7.47
C LYS A 5 0.70 -12.12 7.70
N LEU A 6 1.00 -11.26 6.73
CA LEU A 6 1.94 -10.20 6.96
C LEU A 6 1.36 -9.23 7.96
N GLY A 7 2.12 -8.90 8.97
CA GLY A 7 1.73 -7.88 9.91
C GLY A 7 1.92 -6.49 9.30
N MET A 8 1.29 -5.52 9.93
CA MET A 8 1.38 -4.14 9.47
C MET A 8 2.84 -3.66 9.42
N ARG A 9 3.64 -4.08 10.40
CA ARG A 9 5.04 -3.73 10.45
C ARG A 9 5.79 -4.27 9.23
N ASP A 10 5.50 -5.50 8.85
CA ASP A 10 6.17 -6.10 7.70
C ASP A 10 5.83 -5.38 6.41
N VAL A 11 4.58 -5.00 6.26
CA VAL A 11 4.14 -4.24 5.10
C VAL A 11 4.85 -2.89 5.06
N LEU A 12 4.92 -2.21 6.21
CA LEU A 12 5.60 -0.92 6.28
C LEU A 12 7.07 -1.03 5.94
N GLU A 13 7.73 -2.09 6.40
CA GLU A 13 9.14 -2.31 6.08
C GLU A 13 9.33 -2.48 4.58
N GLN A 14 8.50 -3.27 3.94
CA GLN A 14 8.58 -3.46 2.50
C GLN A 14 8.31 -2.16 1.74
N LEU A 15 7.34 -1.39 2.19
CA LEU A 15 7.06 -0.10 1.58
C LEU A 15 8.24 0.85 1.71
N ASN A 16 8.90 0.84 2.87
CA ASN A 16 10.07 1.68 3.09
C ASN A 16 11.24 1.25 2.22
N GLU A 17 11.37 -0.04 1.96
CA GLU A 17 12.44 -0.54 1.09
C GLU A 17 12.21 -0.16 -0.37
N MET A 18 10.97 -0.25 -0.83
CA MET A 18 10.65 0.06 -2.22
C MET A 18 10.58 1.56 -2.48
N PHE A 19 10.12 2.32 -1.50
CA PHE A 19 9.90 3.76 -1.66
C PHE A 19 10.50 4.52 -0.48
N PRO A 20 11.83 4.49 -0.34
CA PRO A 20 12.49 5.07 0.85
C PRO A 20 12.33 6.59 0.96
N ASP A 21 12.13 7.27 -0.15
CA ASP A 21 12.05 8.73 -0.16
C ASP A 21 10.62 9.25 -0.17
N GLN A 22 9.63 8.38 -0.08
CA GLN A 22 8.24 8.79 -0.17
C GLN A 22 7.47 8.42 1.07
N GLY A 23 6.66 9.37 1.55
CA GLY A 23 5.75 9.09 2.67
C GLY A 23 4.38 8.65 2.21
N ALA A 24 4.04 8.92 0.97
CA ALA A 24 2.75 8.57 0.39
C ALA A 24 2.95 8.07 -1.04
N LEU A 25 2.03 7.25 -1.50
CA LEU A 25 2.14 6.59 -2.80
C LEU A 25 0.91 6.92 -3.66
N ASN A 26 1.13 7.04 -4.95
CA ASN A 26 0.01 7.19 -5.87
C ASN A 26 -0.48 5.81 -6.31
N GLN A 27 -1.54 5.81 -7.13
CA GLN A 27 -2.17 4.57 -7.56
C GLN A 27 -1.19 3.66 -8.32
N LYS A 28 -0.36 4.25 -9.16
CA LYS A 28 0.61 3.50 -9.95
C LYS A 28 1.63 2.82 -9.04
N GLU A 29 2.08 3.53 -8.03
CA GLU A 29 3.06 2.98 -7.09
C GLU A 29 2.48 1.87 -6.24
N VAL A 30 1.23 2.03 -5.80
CA VAL A 30 0.54 0.99 -5.05
C VAL A 30 0.39 -0.27 -5.91
N ALA A 31 0.01 -0.08 -7.18
CA ALA A 31 -0.10 -1.21 -8.09
C ALA A 31 1.22 -1.95 -8.24
N ARG A 32 2.31 -1.20 -8.34
CA ARG A 32 3.63 -1.79 -8.44
C ARG A 32 4.01 -2.56 -7.18
N PHE A 33 3.69 -2.00 -6.02
CA PHE A 33 3.98 -2.67 -4.75
C PHE A 33 3.21 -3.98 -4.64
N LEU A 34 1.94 -3.98 -5.03
CA LEU A 34 1.10 -5.16 -4.93
C LEU A 34 1.34 -6.15 -6.07
N GLY A 35 2.05 -5.74 -7.12
CA GLY A 35 2.29 -6.61 -8.25
C GLY A 35 1.06 -6.81 -9.12
N VAL A 36 0.18 -5.82 -9.17
CA VAL A 36 -1.06 -5.89 -9.95
C VAL A 36 -1.18 -4.62 -10.81
N ASN A 37 -2.17 -4.58 -11.69
CA ASN A 37 -2.39 -3.38 -12.48
C ASN A 37 -3.27 -2.39 -11.71
N ARG A 38 -3.39 -1.16 -12.21
CA ARG A 38 -4.13 -0.11 -11.53
C ARG A 38 -5.61 -0.43 -11.40
N THR A 39 -6.16 -1.12 -12.38
CA THR A 39 -7.56 -1.52 -12.32
C THR A 39 -7.82 -2.42 -11.11
N THR A 40 -6.89 -3.34 -10.86
CA THR A 40 -7.02 -4.25 -9.71
C THR A 40 -6.92 -3.48 -8.39
N VAL A 41 -6.04 -2.50 -8.31
CA VAL A 41 -5.95 -1.66 -7.12
C VAL A 41 -7.29 -0.99 -6.85
N TYR A 42 -7.88 -0.44 -7.89
CA TYR A 42 -9.17 0.22 -7.78
C TYR A 42 -10.27 -0.75 -7.34
N ARG A 43 -10.27 -1.94 -7.91
CA ARG A 43 -11.27 -2.96 -7.57
C ARG A 43 -11.17 -3.42 -6.13
N ARG A 44 -9.97 -3.44 -5.57
CA ARG A 44 -9.78 -3.83 -4.18
C ARG A 44 -10.30 -2.78 -3.21
N GLY A 45 -10.68 -1.62 -3.71
CA GLY A 45 -11.25 -0.58 -2.88
C GLY A 45 -10.22 0.15 -2.04
N ILE A 46 -8.97 0.15 -2.48
CA ILE A 46 -7.95 0.90 -1.77
C ILE A 46 -8.23 2.38 -1.92
N ARG A 47 -8.31 3.07 -0.80
CA ARG A 47 -8.69 4.47 -0.77
C ARG A 47 -7.49 5.38 -0.82
N PHE A 48 -7.60 6.40 -1.63
CA PHE A 48 -6.57 7.42 -1.77
C PHE A 48 -7.16 8.77 -1.37
N SER A 49 -6.31 9.66 -0.89
CA SER A 49 -6.77 11.00 -0.55
C SER A 49 -7.34 11.68 -1.79
N PRO A 50 -8.54 12.26 -1.71
CA PRO A 50 -9.12 12.95 -2.88
C PRO A 50 -8.38 14.21 -3.27
N VAL A 51 -7.60 14.78 -2.34
CA VAL A 51 -6.86 16.00 -2.59
C VAL A 51 -5.53 15.71 -3.28
N THR A 52 -4.74 14.81 -2.71
CA THR A 52 -3.41 14.50 -3.23
C THR A 52 -3.42 13.32 -4.18
N ARG A 53 -4.48 12.52 -4.15
CA ARG A 53 -4.60 11.27 -4.90
C ARG A 53 -3.50 10.29 -4.51
N ARG A 54 -3.09 10.34 -3.27
CA ARG A 54 -2.07 9.46 -2.71
C ARG A 54 -2.56 8.86 -1.41
N VAL A 55 -1.95 7.76 -1.03
CA VAL A 55 -2.24 7.10 0.24
C VAL A 55 -0.94 7.02 1.01
N THR A 56 -0.99 7.35 2.31
CA THR A 56 0.22 7.25 3.13
C THR A 56 0.59 5.78 3.30
N LYS A 57 1.86 5.53 3.57
CA LYS A 57 2.31 4.16 3.77
C LYS A 57 1.56 3.49 4.91
N MET A 58 1.35 4.22 6.01
CA MET A 58 0.66 3.67 7.15
C MET A 58 -0.80 3.35 6.81
N ASP A 59 -1.47 4.25 6.11
CA ASP A 59 -2.85 4.05 5.73
C ASP A 59 -2.98 2.86 4.77
N LEU A 60 -2.06 2.77 3.81
CA LEU A 60 -2.04 1.64 2.89
C LEU A 60 -1.83 0.33 3.65
N ALA A 61 -0.92 0.32 4.59
CA ALA A 61 -0.67 -0.88 5.39
C ALA A 61 -1.91 -1.30 6.15
N ARG A 62 -2.65 -0.35 6.71
CA ARG A 62 -3.90 -0.65 7.38
C ARG A 62 -4.92 -1.26 6.45
N GLN A 63 -5.04 -0.73 5.24
CA GLN A 63 -6.02 -1.23 4.29
C GLN A 63 -5.66 -2.63 3.81
N ILE A 64 -4.38 -2.91 3.67
CA ILE A 64 -3.92 -4.23 3.23
C ILE A 64 -4.07 -5.27 4.34
N CYS A 65 -3.84 -4.87 5.58
CA CYS A 65 -3.80 -5.80 6.71
C CYS A 65 -5.17 -6.02 7.37
N LEU A 66 -6.21 -5.47 6.83
CA LEU A 66 -7.55 -5.75 7.34
C LEU A 66 -8.02 -7.19 7.00
#